data_9eda356a2459d3fbfbc5036ceba7042d
#
_entry.id   9eda356a2459d3fbfbc5036ceba7042d
#
_cell.length_a   1.000
_cell.length_b   1.000
_cell.length_c   1.000
_cell.angle_alpha   90.00
_cell.angle_beta   90.00
_cell.angle_gamma   90.00
#
_symmetry.space_group_name_H-M   'P 1'
#
loop_
_entity.id
_entity.type
_entity.pdbx_description
1 polymer ?
#
loop_
_entity_poly.entity_id
_entity_poly.type
_entity_poly.pdbx_seq_one_letter_code
_entity_poly.pdbx_strand_id
1 'polypeptide(L)'
;MLTANEIRDSFKSFFESKGHQIVPSAPMVIKDDPTLMFTNAGMNQFKDIILGNHPAKYKRVADSQKCLRVSGKHNDLEEVGHDTYHHTMFEMLGNWSFGDYFKKEAISWAWEYLVDVLKLDPKDLYATVFEGSAEEGLERDNEAASYWEQFLPKDHILNGNKHDNFWEMGDTGPCGPCSEIHVDSRSEEEKAKVPGSQLVNKDHPQVIEIWNLVFMQFNRKADGSLEGLPAKVIDTGMGFERLVRTLQGKTSNYDTDVFQPILKALSLIHISEPTRPY
;
A
#
# COMPACT_ATOMS: atom_id res chain seq x y z
N MET A 1 -8.00 7.00 -21.06
CA MET A 1 -6.91 6.73 -20.11
C MET A 1 -7.03 7.73 -18.99
N LEU A 2 -7.15 7.29 -17.75
CA LEU A 2 -7.28 8.19 -16.60
C LEU A 2 -5.93 8.87 -16.30
N THR A 3 -5.97 10.15 -15.95
CA THR A 3 -4.82 10.89 -15.45
C THR A 3 -4.58 10.57 -13.98
N ALA A 4 -3.38 10.82 -13.48
CA ALA A 4 -3.03 10.66 -12.07
C ALA A 4 -3.99 11.44 -11.14
N ASN A 5 -4.38 12.66 -11.51
CA ASN A 5 -5.33 13.45 -10.73
C ASN A 5 -6.73 12.81 -10.69
N GLU A 6 -7.24 12.33 -11.82
CA GLU A 6 -8.54 11.65 -11.88
C GLU A 6 -8.54 10.37 -11.03
N ILE A 7 -7.43 9.61 -11.03
CA ILE A 7 -7.29 8.40 -10.20
C ILE A 7 -7.31 8.76 -8.71
N ARG A 8 -6.55 9.79 -8.31
CA ARG A 8 -6.52 10.26 -6.90
C ARG A 8 -7.89 10.74 -6.43
N ASP A 9 -8.60 11.48 -7.28
CA ASP A 9 -9.93 11.99 -6.94
C ASP A 9 -10.98 10.89 -6.95
N SER A 10 -10.86 9.91 -7.85
CA SER A 10 -11.71 8.71 -7.87
C SER A 10 -11.63 7.93 -6.55
N PHE A 11 -10.40 7.70 -6.02
CA PHE A 11 -10.20 7.01 -4.74
C PHE A 11 -10.89 7.76 -3.58
N LYS A 12 -10.64 9.06 -3.48
CA LYS A 12 -11.26 9.88 -2.43
C LYS A 12 -12.78 9.87 -2.53
N SER A 13 -13.32 10.05 -3.72
CA SER A 13 -14.78 10.06 -3.95
C SER A 13 -15.40 8.69 -3.65
N PHE A 14 -14.72 7.60 -3.99
CA PHE A 14 -15.19 6.25 -3.67
C PHE A 14 -15.30 6.05 -2.17
N PHE A 15 -14.26 6.35 -1.40
CA PHE A 15 -14.28 6.19 0.05
C PHE A 15 -15.19 7.20 0.75
N GLU A 16 -15.33 8.42 0.23
CA GLU A 16 -16.35 9.37 0.70
C GLU A 16 -17.76 8.77 0.56
N SER A 17 -18.06 8.10 -0.56
CA SER A 17 -19.36 7.39 -0.76
C SER A 17 -19.58 6.24 0.22
N LYS A 18 -18.50 5.67 0.80
CA LYS A 18 -18.53 4.66 1.87
C LYS A 18 -18.57 5.28 3.27
N GLY A 19 -18.77 6.59 3.37
CA GLY A 19 -18.89 7.33 4.63
C GLY A 19 -17.57 7.69 5.29
N HIS A 20 -16.47 7.71 4.55
CA HIS A 20 -15.18 8.19 5.05
C HIS A 20 -15.10 9.71 4.97
N GLN A 21 -14.53 10.31 6.00
CA GLN A 21 -14.13 11.71 5.96
C GLN A 21 -12.80 11.83 5.22
N ILE A 22 -12.77 12.63 4.16
CA ILE A 22 -11.53 12.95 3.48
C ILE A 22 -10.74 13.96 4.32
N VAL A 23 -9.50 13.60 4.64
CA VAL A 23 -8.58 14.43 5.43
C VAL A 23 -7.36 14.83 4.59
N PRO A 24 -6.70 15.94 4.93
CA PRO A 24 -5.49 16.35 4.22
C PRO A 24 -4.30 15.44 4.55
N SER A 25 -3.35 15.37 3.62
CA SER A 25 -2.02 14.80 3.85
C SER A 25 -1.35 15.48 5.05
N ALA A 26 -0.82 14.70 5.97
CA ALA A 26 0.02 15.23 7.04
C ALA A 26 1.33 15.81 6.47
N PRO A 27 1.99 16.74 7.17
CA PRO A 27 3.32 17.21 6.80
C PRO A 27 4.33 16.06 6.68
N MET A 28 5.25 16.15 5.72
CA MET A 28 6.30 15.14 5.52
C MET A 28 7.27 15.07 6.70
N VAL A 29 7.58 16.21 7.32
CA VAL A 29 8.41 16.29 8.52
C VAL A 29 7.53 16.11 9.74
N ILE A 30 7.76 15.04 10.49
CA ILE A 30 7.02 14.75 11.72
C ILE A 30 7.64 15.56 12.85
N LYS A 31 6.78 16.23 13.62
CA LYS A 31 7.16 16.91 14.85
C LYS A 31 6.79 16.04 16.05
N ASP A 32 7.66 16.05 17.04
CA ASP A 32 7.39 15.43 18.35
C ASP A 32 7.26 13.89 18.35
N ASP A 33 7.72 13.19 17.31
CA ASP A 33 7.87 11.73 17.31
C ASP A 33 9.35 11.34 17.25
N PRO A 34 9.93 10.80 18.33
CA PRO A 34 11.34 10.44 18.37
C PRO A 34 11.67 9.19 17.51
N THR A 35 10.66 8.47 17.03
CA THR A 35 10.83 7.24 16.26
C THR A 35 10.82 7.45 14.76
N LEU A 36 10.30 8.60 14.29
CA LEU A 36 10.12 8.89 12.87
C LEU A 36 10.53 10.33 12.54
N MET A 37 11.47 10.48 11.62
CA MET A 37 11.87 11.80 11.09
C MET A 37 10.88 12.29 10.03
N PHE A 38 10.44 11.38 9.17
CA PHE A 38 9.55 11.67 8.05
C PHE A 38 8.30 10.78 8.09
N THR A 39 7.21 11.30 7.55
CA THR A 39 6.02 10.50 7.27
C THR A 39 6.34 9.46 6.21
N ASN A 40 6.39 8.19 6.60
CA ASN A 40 6.75 7.05 5.74
C ASN A 40 5.56 6.16 5.38
N ALA A 41 4.40 6.39 6.00
CA ALA A 41 3.15 5.68 5.75
C ALA A 41 1.95 6.57 6.10
N GLY A 42 0.80 6.29 5.49
CA GLY A 42 -0.42 7.05 5.73
C GLY A 42 -0.89 7.03 7.18
N MET A 43 -0.64 5.91 7.89
CA MET A 43 -1.07 5.73 9.27
C MET A 43 -0.31 6.59 10.29
N ASN A 44 0.84 7.19 9.95
CA ASN A 44 1.66 7.89 10.94
C ASN A 44 0.89 8.99 11.65
N GLN A 45 0.05 9.75 10.93
CA GLN A 45 -0.79 10.79 11.53
C GLN A 45 -1.89 10.27 12.47
N PHE A 46 -2.19 8.97 12.43
CA PHE A 46 -3.24 8.33 13.23
C PHE A 46 -2.68 7.42 14.34
N LYS A 47 -1.36 7.35 14.51
CA LYS A 47 -0.68 6.49 15.49
C LYS A 47 -1.32 6.53 16.87
N ASP A 48 -1.55 7.73 17.42
CA ASP A 48 -2.12 7.90 18.75
C ASP A 48 -3.59 7.48 18.84
N ILE A 49 -4.34 7.61 17.75
CA ILE A 49 -5.71 7.11 17.66
C ILE A 49 -5.72 5.59 17.65
N ILE A 50 -4.82 4.97 16.87
CA ILE A 50 -4.70 3.50 16.75
C ILE A 50 -4.30 2.91 18.11
N LEU A 51 -3.37 3.52 18.82
CA LEU A 51 -2.95 3.11 20.16
C LEU A 51 -3.98 3.39 21.27
N GLY A 52 -5.04 4.14 20.96
CA GLY A 52 -6.06 4.52 21.93
C GLY A 52 -5.67 5.68 22.86
N ASN A 53 -4.55 6.36 22.59
CA ASN A 53 -4.10 7.52 23.34
C ASN A 53 -5.01 8.75 23.13
N HIS A 54 -5.62 8.84 21.95
CA HIS A 54 -6.57 9.89 21.59
C HIS A 54 -7.85 9.30 20.97
N PRO A 55 -9.02 9.88 21.23
CA PRO A 55 -10.26 9.45 20.61
C PRO A 55 -10.27 9.80 19.10
N ALA A 56 -10.80 8.94 18.27
CA ALA A 56 -11.01 9.23 16.88
C ALA A 56 -12.11 10.29 16.69
N LYS A 57 -11.78 11.40 16.04
CA LYS A 57 -12.78 12.41 15.66
C LYS A 57 -13.77 11.85 14.63
N TYR A 58 -13.29 11.07 13.72
CA TYR A 58 -14.06 10.35 12.71
C TYR A 58 -13.69 8.86 12.75
N LYS A 59 -14.67 7.98 12.70
CA LYS A 59 -14.42 6.53 12.72
C LYS A 59 -13.90 5.99 11.40
N ARG A 60 -14.18 6.68 10.31
CA ARG A 60 -13.71 6.36 8.95
C ARG A 60 -13.04 7.57 8.36
N VAL A 61 -11.83 7.40 7.90
CA VAL A 61 -11.06 8.43 7.19
C VAL A 61 -10.40 7.87 5.94
N ALA A 62 -10.21 8.73 4.94
CA ALA A 62 -9.40 8.40 3.77
C ALA A 62 -8.62 9.63 3.32
N ASP A 63 -7.45 9.40 2.72
CA ASP A 63 -6.62 10.46 2.16
C ASP A 63 -5.72 9.99 1.01
N SER A 64 -4.93 10.93 0.51
CA SER A 64 -3.71 10.69 -0.25
C SER A 64 -2.55 11.30 0.51
N GLN A 65 -1.77 10.47 1.18
CA GLN A 65 -0.64 10.88 2.02
C GLN A 65 0.65 10.92 1.22
N LYS A 66 1.34 12.06 1.28
CA LYS A 66 2.72 12.17 0.77
C LYS A 66 3.67 11.51 1.75
N CYS A 67 4.52 10.61 1.25
CA CYS A 67 5.45 9.81 2.04
C CYS A 67 6.88 9.96 1.56
N LEU A 68 7.83 9.76 2.50
CA LEU A 68 9.27 9.73 2.22
C LEU A 68 9.90 8.55 2.97
N ARG A 69 10.50 7.61 2.24
CA ARG A 69 11.18 6.42 2.77
C ARG A 69 12.67 6.47 2.47
N VAL A 70 13.43 7.06 3.39
CA VAL A 70 14.88 7.26 3.26
C VAL A 70 15.67 6.82 4.51
N SER A 71 14.97 6.26 5.50
CA SER A 71 15.60 5.83 6.76
C SER A 71 14.66 4.91 7.55
N GLY A 72 15.21 4.17 8.52
CA GLY A 72 14.47 3.32 9.43
C GLY A 72 14.10 1.96 8.82
N LYS A 73 13.09 1.32 9.40
CA LYS A 73 12.63 -0.02 9.01
C LYS A 73 12.09 -0.07 7.57
N HIS A 74 11.41 0.98 7.15
CA HIS A 74 10.88 1.15 5.79
C HIS A 74 11.78 2.12 5.02
N ASN A 75 12.91 1.63 4.53
CA ASN A 75 13.90 2.40 3.78
C ASN A 75 14.02 1.81 2.36
N ASP A 76 13.67 2.60 1.36
CA ASP A 76 13.66 2.17 -0.05
C ASP A 76 14.91 2.63 -0.82
N LEU A 77 15.94 3.20 -0.13
CA LEU A 77 17.12 3.77 -0.80
C LEU A 77 17.94 2.75 -1.60
N GLU A 78 17.94 1.50 -1.17
CA GLU A 78 18.70 0.45 -1.85
C GLU A 78 18.02 -0.05 -3.12
N GLU A 79 16.68 0.04 -3.18
CA GLU A 79 15.85 -0.40 -4.31
C GLU A 79 15.72 0.69 -5.39
N VAL A 80 15.78 1.97 -4.97
CA VAL A 80 15.62 3.11 -5.89
C VAL A 80 16.72 3.14 -6.95
N GLY A 81 16.31 3.11 -8.21
CA GLY A 81 17.21 3.05 -9.36
C GLY A 81 17.61 1.63 -9.78
N HIS A 82 17.25 0.60 -9.02
CA HIS A 82 17.48 -0.81 -9.36
C HIS A 82 16.23 -1.49 -9.91
N ASP A 83 15.04 -0.99 -9.57
CA ASP A 83 13.78 -1.46 -10.11
C ASP A 83 12.98 -0.34 -10.81
N THR A 84 11.73 -0.61 -11.16
CA THR A 84 10.85 0.28 -11.93
C THR A 84 9.70 0.86 -11.12
N TYR A 85 9.63 0.58 -9.80
CA TYR A 85 8.48 0.92 -8.96
C TYR A 85 8.81 1.44 -7.56
N HIS A 86 10.10 1.46 -7.15
CA HIS A 86 10.53 2.17 -5.94
C HIS A 86 11.06 3.57 -6.25
N HIS A 87 10.72 4.50 -5.41
CA HIS A 87 11.25 5.87 -5.36
C HIS A 87 11.14 6.38 -3.93
N THR A 88 12.03 7.26 -3.51
CA THR A 88 12.13 7.71 -2.11
C THR A 88 10.90 8.48 -1.66
N MET A 89 10.31 9.28 -2.56
CA MET A 89 9.06 10.01 -2.34
C MET A 89 7.93 9.39 -3.15
N PHE A 90 6.77 9.24 -2.56
CA PHE A 90 5.58 8.68 -3.21
C PHE A 90 4.30 9.16 -2.53
N GLU A 91 3.16 8.94 -3.17
CA GLU A 91 1.85 9.10 -2.55
C GLU A 91 1.30 7.72 -2.16
N MET A 92 0.70 7.66 -0.97
CA MET A 92 -0.02 6.49 -0.49
C MET A 92 -1.49 6.86 -0.38
N LEU A 93 -2.34 6.20 -1.16
CA LEU A 93 -3.78 6.30 -1.01
C LEU A 93 -4.19 5.38 0.13
N GLY A 94 -4.84 5.93 1.15
CA GLY A 94 -5.18 5.19 2.35
C GLY A 94 -6.63 5.36 2.78
N ASN A 95 -7.18 4.30 3.40
CA ASN A 95 -8.44 4.35 4.11
C ASN A 95 -8.31 3.64 5.46
N TRP A 96 -8.94 4.22 6.47
CA TRP A 96 -8.86 3.76 7.87
C TRP A 96 -10.23 3.56 8.47
N SER A 97 -10.31 2.55 9.35
CA SER A 97 -11.44 2.31 10.25
C SER A 97 -10.96 2.20 11.68
N PHE A 98 -11.41 3.09 12.54
CA PHE A 98 -11.07 3.09 13.95
C PHE A 98 -12.19 2.43 14.76
N GLY A 99 -12.20 1.07 14.76
CA GLY A 99 -13.18 0.27 15.47
C GLY A 99 -14.61 0.35 14.93
N ASP A 100 -14.77 0.55 13.61
CA ASP A 100 -16.07 0.57 12.96
C ASP A 100 -16.27 -0.65 12.04
N TYR A 101 -15.58 -0.72 10.89
CA TYR A 101 -15.56 -1.91 10.05
C TYR A 101 -14.20 -2.62 10.14
N PHE A 102 -14.14 -3.86 9.62
CA PHE A 102 -12.90 -4.64 9.63
C PHE A 102 -12.67 -5.37 8.31
N LYS A 103 -12.07 -6.57 8.32
CA LYS A 103 -11.59 -7.30 7.14
C LYS A 103 -12.61 -7.43 6.02
N LYS A 104 -13.87 -7.77 6.36
CA LYS A 104 -14.91 -8.03 5.36
C LYS A 104 -15.15 -6.83 4.46
N GLU A 105 -15.42 -5.68 5.06
CA GLU A 105 -15.69 -4.44 4.33
C GLU A 105 -14.42 -3.96 3.62
N ALA A 106 -13.25 -4.03 4.27
CA ALA A 106 -11.99 -3.63 3.66
C ALA A 106 -11.70 -4.40 2.37
N ILE A 107 -11.81 -5.73 2.40
CA ILE A 107 -11.60 -6.60 1.25
C ILE A 107 -12.67 -6.36 0.18
N SER A 108 -13.96 -6.29 0.57
CA SER A 108 -15.05 -6.08 -0.38
C SER A 108 -14.95 -4.73 -1.09
N TRP A 109 -14.58 -3.67 -0.38
CA TRP A 109 -14.42 -2.34 -0.98
C TRP A 109 -13.15 -2.21 -1.81
N ALA A 110 -12.07 -2.90 -1.42
CA ALA A 110 -10.88 -2.96 -2.24
C ALA A 110 -11.17 -3.64 -3.60
N TRP A 111 -11.89 -4.76 -3.57
CA TRP A 111 -12.36 -5.43 -4.78
C TRP A 111 -13.27 -4.54 -5.63
N GLU A 112 -14.31 -3.98 -5.03
CA GLU A 112 -15.26 -3.09 -5.71
C GLU A 112 -14.52 -1.91 -6.38
N TYR A 113 -13.57 -1.31 -5.67
CA TYR A 113 -12.81 -0.19 -6.23
C TYR A 113 -11.95 -0.60 -7.43
N LEU A 114 -11.17 -1.66 -7.30
CA LEU A 114 -10.27 -2.11 -8.35
C LEU A 114 -11.00 -2.66 -9.57
N VAL A 115 -12.03 -3.48 -9.35
CA VAL A 115 -12.71 -4.23 -10.43
C VAL A 115 -13.92 -3.47 -10.96
N ASP A 116 -14.80 -2.97 -10.07
CA ASP A 116 -16.06 -2.36 -10.51
C ASP A 116 -15.90 -0.89 -10.89
N VAL A 117 -15.01 -0.14 -10.20
CA VAL A 117 -14.76 1.27 -10.49
C VAL A 117 -13.63 1.44 -11.51
N LEU A 118 -12.46 0.91 -11.23
CA LEU A 118 -11.25 1.09 -12.07
C LEU A 118 -11.17 0.12 -13.26
N LYS A 119 -12.02 -0.94 -13.28
CA LYS A 119 -12.11 -1.91 -14.38
C LYS A 119 -10.84 -2.71 -14.62
N LEU A 120 -10.06 -2.99 -13.57
CA LEU A 120 -8.99 -3.97 -13.68
C LEU A 120 -9.57 -5.37 -13.94
N ASP A 121 -8.88 -6.15 -14.75
CA ASP A 121 -9.31 -7.51 -15.06
C ASP A 121 -9.10 -8.43 -13.84
N PRO A 122 -10.14 -9.07 -13.29
CA PRO A 122 -10.02 -9.96 -12.14
C PRO A 122 -8.99 -11.09 -12.32
N LYS A 123 -8.78 -11.57 -13.56
CA LYS A 123 -7.85 -12.65 -13.85
C LYS A 123 -6.37 -12.25 -13.62
N ASP A 124 -6.09 -10.95 -13.59
CA ASP A 124 -4.75 -10.41 -13.42
C ASP A 124 -4.46 -10.06 -11.95
N LEU A 125 -5.44 -10.24 -11.06
CA LEU A 125 -5.33 -9.91 -9.65
C LEU A 125 -5.03 -11.13 -8.79
N TYR A 126 -4.13 -10.96 -7.83
CA TYR A 126 -3.77 -11.94 -6.81
C TYR A 126 -3.87 -11.28 -5.44
N ALA A 127 -4.28 -12.05 -4.44
CA ALA A 127 -4.25 -11.63 -3.05
C ALA A 127 -3.32 -12.52 -2.23
N THR A 128 -2.59 -11.94 -1.30
CA THR A 128 -1.85 -12.69 -0.29
C THR A 128 -2.60 -12.64 1.04
N VAL A 129 -2.42 -13.66 1.86
CA VAL A 129 -2.91 -13.69 3.25
C VAL A 129 -1.80 -14.18 4.17
N PHE A 130 -1.76 -13.67 5.38
CA PHE A 130 -0.76 -14.06 6.36
C PHE A 130 -0.83 -15.56 6.66
N GLU A 131 0.29 -16.28 6.48
CA GLU A 131 0.37 -17.73 6.70
C GLU A 131 0.47 -18.14 8.16
N GLY A 132 0.65 -17.17 9.07
CA GLY A 132 0.90 -17.41 10.48
C GLY A 132 2.39 -17.35 10.84
N SER A 133 2.66 -17.39 12.14
CA SER A 133 4.02 -17.47 12.70
C SER A 133 3.99 -18.32 13.97
N ALA A 134 4.58 -19.51 13.89
CA ALA A 134 4.66 -20.42 15.04
C ALA A 134 5.51 -19.82 16.18
N GLU A 135 6.53 -19.03 15.84
CA GLU A 135 7.41 -18.37 16.81
C GLU A 135 6.67 -17.34 17.67
N GLU A 136 5.67 -16.67 17.07
CA GLU A 136 4.86 -15.65 17.75
C GLU A 136 3.49 -16.20 18.22
N GLY A 137 3.21 -17.47 18.00
CA GLY A 137 1.93 -18.09 18.34
C GLY A 137 0.75 -17.52 17.53
N LEU A 138 1.01 -17.03 16.31
CA LEU A 138 0.01 -16.48 15.42
C LEU A 138 -0.42 -17.50 14.37
N GLU A 139 -1.72 -17.67 14.21
CA GLU A 139 -2.31 -18.55 13.21
C GLU A 139 -2.43 -17.86 11.84
N ARG A 140 -2.62 -18.70 10.80
CA ARG A 140 -2.94 -18.24 9.46
C ARG A 140 -4.23 -17.43 9.46
N ASP A 141 -4.27 -16.35 8.67
CA ASP A 141 -5.47 -15.52 8.52
C ASP A 141 -6.51 -16.17 7.58
N ASN A 142 -7.17 -17.21 8.12
CA ASN A 142 -8.23 -17.94 7.42
C ASN A 142 -9.48 -17.06 7.19
N GLU A 143 -9.69 -16.04 8.04
CA GLU A 143 -10.81 -15.11 7.90
C GLU A 143 -10.65 -14.25 6.63
N ALA A 144 -9.46 -13.63 6.43
CA ALA A 144 -9.18 -12.88 5.21
C ALA A 144 -9.25 -13.77 3.97
N ALA A 145 -8.70 -15.00 4.03
CA ALA A 145 -8.79 -15.94 2.93
C ALA A 145 -10.25 -16.24 2.55
N SER A 146 -11.12 -16.46 3.52
CA SER A 146 -12.54 -16.75 3.27
C SER A 146 -13.30 -15.58 2.62
N TYR A 147 -12.90 -14.34 2.88
CA TYR A 147 -13.48 -13.18 2.21
C TYR A 147 -12.97 -13.06 0.77
N TRP A 148 -11.68 -13.33 0.52
CA TRP A 148 -11.14 -13.34 -0.84
C TRP A 148 -11.72 -14.46 -1.73
N GLU A 149 -12.03 -15.62 -1.17
CA GLU A 149 -12.67 -16.74 -1.89
C GLU A 149 -14.05 -16.38 -2.50
N GLN A 150 -14.67 -15.26 -2.09
CA GLN A 150 -15.88 -14.75 -2.69
C GLN A 150 -15.62 -14.03 -4.04
N PHE A 151 -14.40 -13.64 -4.31
CA PHE A 151 -14.02 -12.82 -5.45
C PHE A 151 -12.96 -13.46 -6.34
N LEU A 152 -12.01 -14.17 -5.76
CA LEU A 152 -10.86 -14.77 -6.44
C LEU A 152 -10.92 -16.30 -6.41
N PRO A 153 -10.44 -16.97 -7.47
CA PRO A 153 -10.22 -18.41 -7.40
C PRO A 153 -9.11 -18.72 -6.40
N LYS A 154 -9.10 -19.95 -5.86
CA LYS A 154 -8.18 -20.34 -4.78
C LYS A 154 -6.71 -20.24 -5.13
N ASP A 155 -6.36 -20.46 -6.38
CA ASP A 155 -4.99 -20.37 -6.90
C ASP A 155 -4.49 -18.92 -7.08
N HIS A 156 -5.39 -17.94 -6.91
CA HIS A 156 -5.07 -16.52 -6.83
C HIS A 156 -4.98 -15.99 -5.39
N ILE A 157 -5.23 -16.85 -4.39
CA ILE A 157 -5.12 -16.49 -2.96
C ILE A 157 -3.93 -17.22 -2.38
N LEU A 158 -2.85 -16.50 -2.14
CA LEU A 158 -1.55 -17.05 -1.79
C LEU A 158 -1.24 -16.83 -0.31
N ASN A 159 -0.44 -17.72 0.27
CA ASN A 159 0.09 -17.49 1.61
C ASN A 159 1.33 -16.60 1.53
N GLY A 160 1.40 -15.60 2.40
CA GLY A 160 2.60 -14.79 2.59
C GLY A 160 3.15 -14.94 4.00
N ASN A 161 4.46 -14.94 4.09
CA ASN A 161 5.18 -15.09 5.34
C ASN A 161 5.08 -13.81 6.22
N LYS A 162 5.71 -13.84 7.38
CA LYS A 162 5.70 -12.68 8.29
C LYS A 162 6.34 -11.43 7.68
N HIS A 163 7.36 -11.58 6.87
CA HIS A 163 8.04 -10.45 6.23
C HIS A 163 7.10 -9.68 5.29
N ASP A 164 6.30 -10.41 4.51
CA ASP A 164 5.43 -9.84 3.49
C ASP A 164 4.02 -9.50 4.06
N ASN A 165 3.48 -10.39 4.91
CA ASN A 165 2.08 -10.30 5.34
C ASN A 165 1.84 -10.05 6.84
N PHE A 166 2.83 -9.53 7.56
CA PHE A 166 2.65 -9.00 8.91
C PHE A 166 3.28 -7.61 9.03
N TRP A 167 2.45 -6.58 8.90
CA TRP A 167 2.93 -5.22 8.90
C TRP A 167 3.22 -4.70 10.31
N GLU A 168 4.35 -4.03 10.49
CA GLU A 168 4.77 -3.41 11.73
C GLU A 168 5.24 -1.98 11.45
N MET A 169 4.77 -1.02 12.24
CA MET A 169 5.15 0.39 12.09
C MET A 169 6.65 0.60 12.26
N GLY A 170 7.26 -0.12 13.20
CA GLY A 170 8.67 -0.08 13.54
C GLY A 170 9.02 -1.24 14.48
N ASP A 171 10.10 -1.12 15.24
CA ASP A 171 10.47 -2.12 16.24
C ASP A 171 9.45 -2.19 17.39
N THR A 172 8.70 -1.12 17.59
CA THR A 172 7.57 -1.04 18.53
C THR A 172 6.42 -0.28 17.88
N GLY A 173 5.21 -0.50 18.38
CA GLY A 173 4.01 0.22 17.93
C GLY A 173 2.96 -0.68 17.29
N PRO A 174 1.95 -0.09 16.66
CA PRO A 174 0.85 -0.83 16.05
C PRO A 174 1.33 -1.80 14.99
N CYS A 175 0.74 -3.00 14.98
CA CYS A 175 1.05 -4.04 14.02
C CYS A 175 -0.12 -5.02 13.84
N GLY A 176 -0.03 -5.84 12.80
CA GLY A 176 -1.00 -6.89 12.55
C GLY A 176 -0.81 -7.61 11.24
N PRO A 177 -1.51 -8.73 11.02
CA PRO A 177 -1.51 -9.40 9.74
C PRO A 177 -2.06 -8.48 8.65
N CYS A 178 -1.60 -8.68 7.43
CA CYS A 178 -2.08 -7.92 6.29
C CYS A 178 -2.35 -8.83 5.08
N SER A 179 -3.03 -8.25 4.11
CA SER A 179 -3.36 -8.87 2.84
C SER A 179 -2.96 -7.91 1.74
N GLU A 180 -2.06 -8.33 0.88
CA GLU A 180 -1.62 -7.55 -0.27
C GLU A 180 -2.44 -7.91 -1.51
N ILE A 181 -2.65 -6.93 -2.37
CA ILE A 181 -3.24 -7.12 -3.69
C ILE A 181 -2.15 -6.85 -4.72
N HIS A 182 -1.90 -7.83 -5.56
CA HIS A 182 -0.93 -7.79 -6.63
C HIS A 182 -1.62 -7.76 -7.98
N VAL A 183 -0.98 -7.13 -8.96
CA VAL A 183 -1.42 -7.13 -10.35
C VAL A 183 -0.33 -7.73 -11.24
N ASP A 184 -0.73 -8.66 -12.11
CA ASP A 184 0.11 -9.22 -13.18
C ASP A 184 -0.16 -8.46 -14.48
N SER A 185 0.72 -7.56 -14.83
CA SER A 185 0.61 -6.71 -16.03
C SER A 185 1.38 -7.28 -17.24
N ARG A 186 1.83 -8.54 -17.19
CA ARG A 186 2.52 -9.21 -18.30
C ARG A 186 1.56 -9.50 -19.46
N SER A 187 2.15 -9.81 -20.61
CA SER A 187 1.40 -10.28 -21.77
C SER A 187 0.76 -11.66 -21.51
N GLU A 188 -0.34 -11.96 -22.21
CA GLU A 188 -1.01 -13.26 -22.12
C GLU A 188 -0.08 -14.44 -22.47
N GLU A 189 0.89 -14.22 -23.38
CA GLU A 189 1.89 -15.23 -23.74
C GLU A 189 2.85 -15.55 -22.58
N GLU A 190 3.23 -14.54 -21.81
CA GLU A 190 4.09 -14.70 -20.63
C GLU A 190 3.33 -15.36 -19.48
N LYS A 191 2.07 -14.96 -19.25
CA LYS A 191 1.18 -15.57 -18.24
C LYS A 191 0.93 -17.04 -18.53
N ALA A 192 0.79 -17.41 -19.80
CA ALA A 192 0.60 -18.81 -20.21
C ALA A 192 1.85 -19.69 -19.94
N LYS A 193 3.05 -19.11 -19.97
CA LYS A 193 4.31 -19.84 -19.70
C LYS A 193 4.55 -20.02 -18.19
N VAL A 194 4.31 -18.97 -17.42
CA VAL A 194 4.51 -18.96 -15.97
C VAL A 194 3.31 -18.28 -15.32
N PRO A 195 2.49 -19.00 -14.54
CA PRO A 195 1.38 -18.40 -13.80
C PRO A 195 1.84 -17.26 -12.90
N GLY A 196 1.07 -16.18 -12.81
CA GLY A 196 1.39 -15.03 -11.95
C GLY A 196 1.53 -15.40 -10.48
N SER A 197 0.77 -16.40 -10.00
CA SER A 197 0.87 -16.94 -8.64
C SER A 197 2.29 -17.40 -8.24
N GLN A 198 3.14 -17.76 -9.19
CA GLN A 198 4.53 -18.14 -8.96
C GLN A 198 5.48 -16.94 -8.86
N LEU A 199 5.01 -15.74 -9.23
CA LEU A 199 5.80 -14.52 -9.32
C LEU A 199 5.41 -13.46 -8.28
N VAL A 200 4.31 -13.66 -7.57
CA VAL A 200 3.93 -12.81 -6.44
C VAL A 200 5.02 -12.86 -5.37
N ASN A 201 5.48 -11.69 -4.89
CA ASN A 201 6.58 -11.53 -3.93
C ASN A 201 7.89 -12.21 -4.38
N LYS A 202 8.21 -12.10 -5.69
CA LYS A 202 9.45 -12.61 -6.30
C LYS A 202 10.19 -11.52 -7.09
N ASP A 203 10.01 -10.27 -6.74
CA ASP A 203 10.66 -9.09 -7.35
C ASP A 203 10.48 -9.00 -8.88
N HIS A 204 9.38 -9.56 -9.40
CA HIS A 204 9.12 -9.49 -10.82
C HIS A 204 8.59 -8.10 -11.20
N PRO A 205 9.22 -7.39 -12.18
CA PRO A 205 8.91 -5.99 -12.47
C PRO A 205 7.49 -5.72 -12.99
N GLN A 206 6.74 -6.75 -13.38
CA GLN A 206 5.39 -6.65 -13.90
C GLN A 206 4.34 -7.45 -13.08
N VAL A 207 4.76 -8.12 -11.99
CA VAL A 207 3.85 -8.74 -11.02
C VAL A 207 4.09 -8.07 -9.69
N ILE A 208 3.39 -6.97 -9.46
CA ILE A 208 3.70 -6.04 -8.38
C ILE A 208 2.54 -5.89 -7.39
N GLU A 209 2.89 -5.73 -6.13
CA GLU A 209 1.96 -5.27 -5.10
C GLU A 209 1.51 -3.85 -5.43
N ILE A 210 0.18 -3.63 -5.43
CA ILE A 210 -0.41 -2.30 -5.62
C ILE A 210 -1.09 -1.79 -4.35
N TRP A 211 -1.58 -2.66 -3.47
CA TRP A 211 -2.34 -2.29 -2.29
C TRP A 211 -2.09 -3.25 -1.13
N ASN A 212 -1.79 -2.73 0.05
CA ASN A 212 -1.70 -3.50 1.28
C ASN A 212 -2.87 -3.14 2.22
N LEU A 213 -3.61 -4.16 2.64
CA LEU A 213 -4.71 -4.05 3.59
C LEU A 213 -4.24 -4.57 4.94
N VAL A 214 -3.94 -3.68 5.88
CA VAL A 214 -3.44 -4.04 7.21
C VAL A 214 -4.57 -4.15 8.21
N PHE A 215 -4.64 -5.29 8.87
CA PHE A 215 -5.62 -5.63 9.91
C PHE A 215 -4.98 -5.45 11.28
N MET A 216 -4.84 -4.19 11.72
CA MET A 216 -4.16 -3.88 12.97
C MET A 216 -4.93 -4.40 14.17
N GLN A 217 -4.29 -5.26 14.94
CA GLN A 217 -4.87 -5.92 16.11
C GLN A 217 -3.95 -5.86 17.33
N PHE A 218 -2.66 -5.57 17.13
CA PHE A 218 -1.65 -5.66 18.17
C PHE A 218 -0.80 -4.39 18.27
N ASN A 219 -0.17 -4.25 19.42
CA ASN A 219 0.89 -3.29 19.70
C ASN A 219 2.15 -4.08 20.08
N ARG A 220 3.22 -3.93 19.30
CA ARG A 220 4.54 -4.52 19.60
C ARG A 220 5.20 -3.72 20.71
N LYS A 221 5.53 -4.40 21.82
CA LYS A 221 6.25 -3.81 22.96
C LYS A 221 7.76 -3.90 22.79
N ALA A 222 8.50 -3.13 23.60
CA ALA A 222 9.96 -3.10 23.55
C ALA A 222 10.62 -4.46 23.93
N ASP A 223 9.92 -5.33 24.65
CA ASP A 223 10.36 -6.68 24.96
C ASP A 223 10.03 -7.71 23.85
N GLY A 224 9.46 -7.25 22.74
CA GLY A 224 9.05 -8.07 21.60
C GLY A 224 7.66 -8.70 21.74
N SER A 225 6.99 -8.58 22.88
CA SER A 225 5.65 -9.13 23.07
C SER A 225 4.58 -8.39 22.29
N LEU A 226 3.48 -9.09 21.99
CA LEU A 226 2.30 -8.53 21.34
C LEU A 226 1.19 -8.31 22.38
N GLU A 227 0.71 -7.09 22.47
CA GLU A 227 -0.46 -6.73 23.27
C GLU A 227 -1.62 -6.36 22.33
N GLY A 228 -2.85 -6.82 22.66
CA GLY A 228 -4.02 -6.48 21.86
C GLY A 228 -4.30 -4.98 21.87
N LEU A 229 -4.63 -4.40 20.73
CA LEU A 229 -5.11 -3.02 20.64
C LEU A 229 -6.48 -2.85 21.27
N PRO A 230 -6.83 -1.64 21.78
CA PRO A 230 -8.14 -1.35 22.36
C PRO A 230 -9.30 -1.59 21.40
N ALA A 231 -9.07 -1.42 20.12
CA ALA A 231 -10.02 -1.70 19.05
C ALA A 231 -9.30 -2.26 17.83
N LYS A 232 -9.99 -3.07 17.03
CA LYS A 232 -9.51 -3.50 15.72
C LYS A 232 -9.53 -2.32 14.77
N VAL A 233 -8.45 -2.13 14.03
CA VAL A 233 -8.29 -1.00 13.10
C VAL A 233 -7.97 -1.52 11.70
N ILE A 234 -8.64 -0.95 10.71
CA ILE A 234 -8.21 -1.07 9.32
C ILE A 234 -7.28 0.08 9.02
N ASP A 235 -6.14 -0.27 8.46
CA ASP A 235 -5.17 0.63 7.86
C ASP A 235 -4.84 0.10 6.46
N THR A 236 -4.99 0.91 5.44
CA THR A 236 -4.62 0.47 4.10
C THR A 236 -3.68 1.45 3.44
N GLY A 237 -2.77 0.92 2.64
CA GLY A 237 -1.84 1.71 1.86
C GLY A 237 -1.76 1.21 0.43
N MET A 238 -2.29 1.98 -0.52
CA MET A 238 -2.16 1.71 -1.94
C MET A 238 -1.10 2.61 -2.54
N GLY A 239 -0.11 2.01 -3.21
CA GLY A 239 0.92 2.74 -3.94
C GLY A 239 0.29 3.50 -5.11
N PHE A 240 0.16 4.83 -4.96
CA PHE A 240 -0.50 5.66 -5.96
C PHE A 240 0.16 5.54 -7.33
N GLU A 241 1.47 5.66 -7.39
CA GLU A 241 2.23 5.60 -8.64
C GLU A 241 2.18 4.19 -9.27
N ARG A 242 2.13 3.13 -8.44
CA ARG A 242 1.94 1.74 -8.92
C ARG A 242 0.55 1.54 -9.53
N LEU A 243 -0.48 2.11 -8.91
CA LEU A 243 -1.83 2.09 -9.45
C LEU A 243 -1.92 2.88 -10.75
N VAL A 244 -1.36 4.10 -10.80
CA VAL A 244 -1.32 4.94 -12.01
C VAL A 244 -0.63 4.21 -13.15
N ARG A 245 0.54 3.61 -12.89
CA ARG A 245 1.28 2.81 -13.85
C ARG A 245 0.42 1.70 -14.45
N THR A 246 -0.27 0.94 -13.59
CA THR A 246 -1.15 -0.16 -14.00
C THR A 246 -2.28 0.34 -14.90
N LEU A 247 -2.98 1.40 -14.51
CA LEU A 247 -4.11 1.96 -15.27
C LEU A 247 -3.69 2.66 -16.56
N GLN A 248 -2.48 3.18 -16.62
CA GLN A 248 -1.91 3.79 -17.82
C GLN A 248 -1.18 2.80 -18.72
N GLY A 249 -1.14 1.51 -18.37
CA GLY A 249 -0.50 0.46 -19.16
C GLY A 249 1.01 0.68 -19.33
N LYS A 250 1.68 1.20 -18.28
CA LYS A 250 3.12 1.46 -18.29
C LYS A 250 3.89 0.34 -17.60
N THR A 251 5.16 0.18 -17.95
CA THR A 251 6.06 -0.81 -17.35
C THR A 251 6.97 -0.23 -16.27
N SER A 252 6.94 1.09 -16.09
CA SER A 252 7.66 1.81 -15.04
C SER A 252 6.81 2.94 -14.47
N ASN A 253 6.91 3.20 -13.16
CA ASN A 253 6.29 4.35 -12.53
C ASN A 253 6.78 5.67 -13.15
N TYR A 254 8.04 5.71 -13.56
CA TYR A 254 8.67 6.88 -14.20
C TYR A 254 8.09 7.23 -15.58
N ASP A 255 7.39 6.30 -16.25
CA ASP A 255 6.75 6.52 -17.55
C ASP A 255 5.33 7.10 -17.44
N THR A 256 4.84 7.29 -16.23
CA THR A 256 3.51 7.83 -15.95
C THR A 256 3.47 9.36 -16.03
N ASP A 257 2.28 9.92 -16.11
CA ASP A 257 2.06 11.36 -16.06
C ASP A 257 2.41 12.02 -14.71
N VAL A 258 2.69 11.21 -13.67
CA VAL A 258 3.23 11.68 -12.38
C VAL A 258 4.67 12.19 -12.56
N PHE A 259 5.55 11.40 -13.21
CA PHE A 259 6.97 11.70 -13.31
C PHE A 259 7.40 12.33 -14.63
N GLN A 260 6.67 12.10 -15.71
CA GLN A 260 7.04 12.61 -17.03
C GLN A 260 7.24 14.13 -17.12
N PRO A 261 6.45 14.99 -16.44
CA PRO A 261 6.71 16.43 -16.43
C PRO A 261 8.06 16.78 -15.80
N ILE A 262 8.46 16.09 -14.73
CA ILE A 262 9.74 16.29 -14.04
C ILE A 262 10.89 15.85 -14.93
N LEU A 263 10.80 14.66 -15.53
CA LEU A 263 11.82 14.12 -16.42
C LEU A 263 12.03 15.00 -17.66
N LYS A 264 10.94 15.51 -18.24
CA LYS A 264 11.01 16.46 -19.36
C LYS A 264 11.71 17.76 -18.96
N ALA A 265 11.38 18.32 -17.79
CA ALA A 265 12.03 19.52 -17.30
C ALA A 265 13.55 19.31 -17.09
N LEU A 266 13.94 18.18 -16.48
CA LEU A 266 15.34 17.81 -16.29
C LEU A 266 16.08 17.63 -17.63
N SER A 267 15.46 16.97 -18.60
CA SER A 267 16.02 16.80 -19.95
C SER A 267 16.27 18.14 -20.63
N LEU A 268 15.34 19.10 -20.53
CA LEU A 268 15.48 20.44 -21.10
C LEU A 268 16.65 21.21 -20.45
N ILE A 269 16.83 21.12 -19.13
CA ILE A 269 17.95 21.76 -18.42
C ILE A 269 19.29 21.22 -18.93
N HIS A 270 19.41 19.91 -19.10
CA HIS A 270 20.64 19.29 -19.56
C HIS A 270 20.93 19.51 -21.05
N ILE A 271 19.93 19.71 -21.88
CA ILE A 271 20.09 19.96 -23.32
C ILE A 271 20.35 21.45 -23.61
N SER A 272 19.74 22.35 -22.83
CA SER A 272 19.78 23.81 -23.08
C SER A 272 20.91 24.52 -22.37
N GLU A 273 21.58 23.93 -21.37
CA GLU A 273 22.79 24.51 -20.78
C GLU A 273 24.03 23.93 -21.48
N PRO A 274 24.78 24.73 -22.25
CA PRO A 274 26.10 24.31 -22.70
C PRO A 274 26.96 24.06 -21.47
N THR A 275 27.58 22.88 -21.41
CA THR A 275 28.58 22.54 -20.39
C THR A 275 29.55 23.70 -20.27
N ARG A 276 29.54 24.41 -19.14
CA ARG A 276 30.59 25.43 -18.86
C ARG A 276 31.92 24.71 -18.89
N PRO A 277 32.87 25.11 -19.77
CA PRO A 277 34.20 24.57 -19.69
C PRO A 277 34.77 24.99 -18.33
N TYR A 278 35.26 24.05 -17.56
CA TYR A 278 36.01 24.30 -16.33
C TYR A 278 37.34 24.94 -16.66
#